data_1423fa27a83c530c827da5383627ecd0
#
_entry.id   1423fa27a83c530c827da5383627ecd0
#
_cell.length_a   1.000
_cell.length_b   1.000
_cell.length_c   1.000
_cell.angle_alpha   90.00
_cell.angle_beta   90.00
_cell.angle_gamma   90.00
#
_symmetry.space_group_name_H-M   'P 1'
#
loop_
_entity.id
_entity.type
_entity.pdbx_description
1 polymer ?
#
loop_
_entity_poly.entity_id
_entity_poly.type
_entity_poly.pdbx_seq_one_letter_code
_entity_poly.pdbx_strand_id
1 'polypeptide(L)'
;SHRYCIGAALARGSSELHHVLDSRDLECTRAILCAAGARMEPLPGEEGGWRVTGMDGRPRGGTDTPLSCDVHESGTTCRLLTAVLAAGHGLFRIHGAPRMHERPIDELTRALEALGTEVRFEQRPDCPPLLLRAAGLDPARNGGRVRLGMDASSQYFSGLLLAAPLAPAPLCVELGGQKAVSWPYVGLTLHCLEDFGIRFRVETREPGGPWQALPDGGWRALRTARPDG
;
A
#
# COMPACT_ATOMS: atom_id res chain seq x y z
N SER A 1 -4.46 10.66 -6.72
CA SER A 1 -5.04 9.68 -7.66
C SER A 1 -4.68 8.23 -7.30
N HIS A 2 -3.37 7.80 -7.13
CA HIS A 2 -3.00 6.39 -6.85
C HIS A 2 -3.80 5.76 -5.69
N ARG A 3 -3.85 6.43 -4.54
CA ARG A 3 -4.53 5.93 -3.33
C ARG A 3 -6.01 5.68 -3.57
N TYR A 4 -6.68 6.59 -4.25
CA TYR A 4 -8.11 6.44 -4.57
C TYR A 4 -8.37 5.34 -5.60
N CYS A 5 -7.50 5.19 -6.62
CA CYS A 5 -7.58 4.04 -7.53
C CYS A 5 -7.42 2.72 -6.77
N ILE A 6 -6.48 2.64 -5.83
CA ILE A 6 -6.26 1.45 -5.00
C ILE A 6 -7.46 1.24 -4.07
N GLY A 7 -7.91 2.26 -3.35
CA GLY A 7 -9.07 2.17 -2.46
C GLY A 7 -10.32 1.68 -3.17
N ALA A 8 -10.65 2.28 -4.33
CA ALA A 8 -11.79 1.88 -5.15
C ALA A 8 -11.66 0.44 -5.68
N ALA A 9 -10.45 0.03 -6.10
CA ALA A 9 -10.19 -1.33 -6.55
C ALA A 9 -10.32 -2.37 -5.43
N LEU A 10 -10.01 -2.00 -4.19
CA LEU A 10 -10.14 -2.88 -3.02
C LEU A 10 -11.55 -2.89 -2.44
N ALA A 11 -12.34 -1.84 -2.67
CA ALA A 11 -13.69 -1.70 -2.13
C ALA A 11 -14.63 -2.82 -2.58
N ARG A 12 -15.74 -2.97 -1.86
CA ARG A 12 -16.87 -3.79 -2.27
C ARG A 12 -17.81 -2.96 -3.12
N GLY A 13 -18.23 -3.51 -4.28
CA GLY A 13 -19.15 -2.83 -5.18
C GLY A 13 -18.45 -1.87 -6.14
N SER A 14 -19.11 -0.79 -6.51
CA SER A 14 -18.60 0.17 -7.50
C SER A 14 -18.41 1.56 -6.92
N SER A 15 -17.35 2.24 -7.36
CA SER A 15 -17.02 3.63 -7.03
C SER A 15 -16.86 4.43 -8.33
N GLU A 16 -17.14 5.71 -8.30
CA GLU A 16 -16.79 6.64 -9.36
C GLU A 16 -15.68 7.56 -8.88
N LEU A 17 -14.61 7.65 -9.66
CA LEU A 17 -13.48 8.51 -9.41
C LEU A 17 -13.48 9.61 -10.46
N HIS A 18 -13.40 10.86 -10.00
CA HIS A 18 -13.38 12.04 -10.85
C HIS A 18 -11.99 12.69 -10.82
N HIS A 19 -11.62 13.37 -11.90
CA HIS A 19 -10.36 14.11 -12.01
C HIS A 19 -9.12 13.25 -11.69
N VAL A 20 -9.12 11.99 -12.08
CA VAL A 20 -7.94 11.12 -11.96
C VAL A 20 -6.90 11.63 -12.94
N LEU A 21 -5.70 11.90 -12.40
CA LEU A 21 -4.57 12.36 -13.19
C LEU A 21 -4.26 11.37 -14.33
N ASP A 22 -4.08 11.86 -15.52
CA ASP A 22 -3.57 11.06 -16.62
C ASP A 22 -2.04 11.04 -16.58
N SER A 23 -1.47 9.86 -16.34
CA SER A 23 -0.03 9.65 -16.29
C SER A 23 0.31 8.19 -16.47
N ARG A 24 1.50 7.92 -17.01
CA ARG A 24 2.03 6.56 -17.17
C ARG A 24 2.04 5.77 -15.85
N ASP A 25 2.38 6.44 -14.75
CA ASP A 25 2.39 5.83 -13.43
C ASP A 25 1.01 5.30 -13.02
N LEU A 26 -0.04 6.08 -13.30
CA LEU A 26 -1.42 5.67 -13.00
C LEU A 26 -1.94 4.62 -13.97
N GLU A 27 -1.51 4.64 -15.23
CA GLU A 27 -1.80 3.56 -16.17
C GLU A 27 -1.26 2.23 -15.64
N CYS A 28 0.01 2.18 -15.20
CA CYS A 28 0.59 0.98 -14.58
C CYS A 28 -0.20 0.55 -13.34
N THR A 29 -0.57 1.48 -12.47
CA THR A 29 -1.38 1.18 -11.28
C THR A 29 -2.72 0.55 -11.67
N ARG A 30 -3.45 1.15 -12.61
CA ARG A 30 -4.74 0.62 -13.07
C ARG A 30 -4.60 -0.75 -13.72
N ALA A 31 -3.61 -0.91 -14.60
CA ALA A 31 -3.37 -2.18 -15.29
C ALA A 31 -3.13 -3.33 -14.32
N ILE A 32 -2.29 -3.12 -13.29
CA ILE A 32 -2.00 -4.14 -12.28
C ILE A 32 -3.25 -4.43 -11.43
N LEU A 33 -4.00 -3.41 -11.01
CA LEU A 33 -5.23 -3.60 -10.23
C LEU A 33 -6.31 -4.35 -11.02
N CYS A 34 -6.44 -4.06 -12.32
CA CYS A 34 -7.34 -4.81 -13.19
C CYS A 34 -6.90 -6.26 -13.36
N ALA A 35 -5.62 -6.50 -13.55
CA ALA A 35 -5.07 -7.85 -13.64
C ALA A 35 -5.26 -8.65 -12.34
N ALA A 36 -5.23 -7.96 -11.18
CA ALA A 36 -5.46 -8.55 -9.87
C ALA A 36 -6.95 -8.76 -9.51
N GLY A 37 -7.88 -8.31 -10.36
CA GLY A 37 -9.32 -8.63 -10.22
C GLY A 37 -10.29 -7.44 -10.19
N ALA A 38 -9.82 -6.19 -10.20
CA ALA A 38 -10.70 -5.02 -10.34
C ALA A 38 -11.13 -4.82 -11.80
N ARG A 39 -12.21 -4.06 -12.01
CA ARG A 39 -12.62 -3.59 -13.33
C ARG A 39 -12.67 -2.07 -13.32
N MET A 40 -12.01 -1.45 -14.28
CA MET A 40 -11.95 0.00 -14.40
C MET A 40 -12.35 0.43 -15.81
N GLU A 41 -13.36 1.27 -15.91
CA GLU A 41 -13.92 1.76 -17.18
C GLU A 41 -13.98 3.29 -17.15
N PRO A 42 -13.62 3.97 -18.25
CA PRO A 42 -13.79 5.42 -18.33
C PRO A 42 -15.26 5.81 -18.16
N LEU A 43 -15.52 6.92 -17.48
CA LEU A 43 -16.86 7.52 -17.44
C LEU A 43 -17.15 8.23 -18.77
N PRO A 44 -18.31 7.98 -19.38
CA PRO A 44 -18.66 8.63 -20.64
C PRO A 44 -18.71 10.16 -20.50
N GLY A 45 -18.00 10.86 -21.39
CA GLY A 45 -18.02 12.33 -21.44
C GLY A 45 -17.23 13.04 -20.37
N GLU A 46 -16.46 12.33 -19.56
CA GLU A 46 -15.63 12.92 -18.50
C GLU A 46 -14.17 12.51 -18.64
N GLU A 47 -13.31 13.48 -18.97
CA GLU A 47 -11.87 13.27 -18.99
C GLU A 47 -11.35 13.03 -17.56
N GLY A 48 -10.58 11.95 -17.38
CA GLY A 48 -10.10 11.55 -16.05
C GLY A 48 -11.16 10.96 -15.13
N GLY A 49 -12.38 10.72 -15.62
CA GLY A 49 -13.43 10.01 -14.89
C GLY A 49 -13.31 8.49 -15.05
N TRP A 50 -13.46 7.73 -13.96
CA TRP A 50 -13.37 6.27 -13.96
C TRP A 50 -14.44 5.63 -13.09
N ARG A 51 -15.17 4.66 -13.64
CA ARG A 51 -15.99 3.74 -12.85
C ARG A 51 -15.15 2.53 -12.50
N VAL A 52 -15.03 2.22 -11.21
CA VAL A 52 -14.24 1.14 -10.66
C VAL A 52 -15.15 0.15 -9.97
N THR A 53 -15.21 -1.09 -10.47
CA THR A 53 -15.80 -2.21 -9.73
C THR A 53 -14.68 -2.89 -8.96
N GLY A 54 -14.78 -2.88 -7.65
CA GLY A 54 -13.73 -3.37 -6.75
C GLY A 54 -13.73 -4.89 -6.62
N MET A 55 -12.64 -5.42 -6.07
CA MET A 55 -12.38 -6.86 -5.91
C MET A 55 -12.69 -7.40 -4.49
N ASP A 56 -13.45 -6.64 -3.69
CA ASP A 56 -13.88 -7.02 -2.32
C ASP A 56 -12.69 -7.39 -1.42
N GLY A 57 -11.63 -6.59 -1.46
CA GLY A 57 -10.43 -6.79 -0.65
C GLY A 57 -9.59 -8.03 -1.01
N ARG A 58 -9.79 -8.62 -2.19
CA ARG A 58 -9.18 -9.90 -2.59
C ARG A 58 -8.33 -9.81 -3.84
N PRO A 59 -7.16 -9.15 -3.80
CA PRO A 59 -6.22 -9.20 -4.92
C PRO A 59 -5.82 -10.65 -5.23
N ARG A 60 -5.89 -11.04 -6.50
CA ARG A 60 -5.60 -12.40 -6.96
C ARG A 60 -4.36 -12.42 -7.83
N GLY A 61 -3.36 -13.16 -7.43
CA GLY A 61 -2.18 -13.49 -8.21
C GLY A 61 -2.37 -14.78 -9.02
N GLY A 62 -1.32 -15.17 -9.70
CA GLY A 62 -1.29 -16.46 -10.39
C GLY A 62 -1.16 -17.64 -9.43
N THR A 63 -1.50 -18.83 -9.90
CA THR A 63 -1.33 -20.09 -9.15
C THR A 63 0.05 -20.70 -9.41
N ASP A 64 0.32 -21.07 -10.64
CA ASP A 64 1.58 -21.71 -11.06
C ASP A 64 2.52 -20.71 -11.74
N THR A 65 1.95 -19.77 -12.51
CA THR A 65 2.69 -18.68 -13.15
C THR A 65 2.36 -17.36 -12.44
N PRO A 66 3.37 -16.61 -11.98
CA PRO A 66 3.12 -15.34 -11.31
C PRO A 66 2.39 -14.34 -12.19
N LEU A 67 1.43 -13.61 -11.61
CA LEU A 67 0.85 -12.43 -12.24
C LEU A 67 1.94 -11.39 -12.46
N SER A 68 2.16 -11.02 -13.72
CA SER A 68 3.15 -10.00 -14.09
C SER A 68 2.66 -8.60 -13.73
N CYS A 69 3.38 -7.92 -12.87
CA CYS A 69 3.07 -6.58 -12.37
C CYS A 69 4.18 -5.61 -12.82
N ASP A 70 4.04 -5.09 -14.04
CA ASP A 70 4.99 -4.12 -14.59
C ASP A 70 4.69 -2.71 -14.02
N VAL A 71 5.56 -2.24 -13.16
CA VAL A 71 5.48 -0.89 -12.57
C VAL A 71 6.23 0.14 -13.40
N HIS A 72 6.85 -0.25 -14.51
CA HIS A 72 7.69 0.60 -15.36
C HIS A 72 8.73 1.37 -14.51
N GLU A 73 8.68 2.70 -14.46
CA GLU A 73 9.54 3.54 -13.62
C GLU A 73 8.83 4.10 -12.38
N SER A 74 7.57 3.73 -12.16
CA SER A 74 6.75 4.26 -11.08
C SER A 74 7.12 3.69 -9.72
N GLY A 75 7.92 4.42 -8.96
CA GLY A 75 8.23 4.08 -7.57
C GLY A 75 7.00 4.09 -6.66
N THR A 76 6.01 4.92 -6.96
CA THR A 76 4.75 4.97 -6.21
C THR A 76 3.94 3.71 -6.44
N THR A 77 3.73 3.32 -7.70
CA THR A 77 3.04 2.08 -8.05
C THR A 77 3.72 0.88 -7.41
N CYS A 78 5.05 0.78 -7.56
CA CYS A 78 5.84 -0.31 -7.00
C CYS A 78 5.58 -0.47 -5.49
N ARG A 79 5.78 0.58 -4.71
CA ARG A 79 5.73 0.51 -3.25
C ARG A 79 4.32 0.35 -2.68
N LEU A 80 3.33 1.05 -3.25
CA LEU A 80 1.96 0.91 -2.78
C LEU A 80 1.39 -0.47 -3.13
N LEU A 81 1.57 -0.91 -4.39
CA LEU A 81 1.00 -2.17 -4.84
C LEU A 81 1.70 -3.40 -4.27
N THR A 82 3.00 -3.36 -4.00
CA THR A 82 3.69 -4.47 -3.33
C THR A 82 3.00 -4.82 -2.01
N ALA A 83 2.67 -3.83 -1.18
CA ALA A 83 1.95 -4.05 0.07
C ALA A 83 0.50 -4.56 -0.15
N VAL A 84 -0.22 -3.94 -1.07
CA VAL A 84 -1.61 -4.30 -1.37
C VAL A 84 -1.72 -5.71 -1.95
N LEU A 85 -0.83 -6.09 -2.86
CA LEU A 85 -0.82 -7.43 -3.47
C LEU A 85 -0.40 -8.51 -2.46
N ALA A 86 0.49 -8.18 -1.51
CA ALA A 86 0.86 -9.07 -0.41
C ALA A 86 -0.32 -9.41 0.51
N ALA A 87 -1.30 -8.51 0.63
CA ALA A 87 -2.54 -8.78 1.36
C ALA A 87 -3.54 -9.66 0.58
N GLY A 88 -3.25 -9.95 -0.68
CA GLY A 88 -4.02 -10.85 -1.54
C GLY A 88 -3.60 -12.31 -1.43
N HIS A 89 -3.89 -13.08 -2.48
CA HIS A 89 -3.54 -14.50 -2.56
C HIS A 89 -2.94 -14.85 -3.93
N GLY A 90 -1.93 -15.70 -3.93
CA GLY A 90 -1.27 -16.21 -5.14
C GLY A 90 0.11 -15.64 -5.38
N LEU A 91 0.61 -15.80 -6.60
CA LEU A 91 1.96 -15.41 -7.00
C LEU A 91 1.91 -14.10 -7.79
N PHE A 92 2.75 -13.13 -7.39
CA PHE A 92 2.91 -11.87 -8.11
C PHE A 92 4.39 -11.64 -8.40
N ARG A 93 4.69 -11.18 -9.61
CA ARG A 93 6.03 -10.76 -10.01
C ARG A 93 6.04 -9.25 -10.20
N ILE A 94 6.68 -8.53 -9.30
CA ILE A 94 6.84 -7.08 -9.38
C ILE A 94 8.13 -6.79 -10.13
N HIS A 95 8.03 -6.09 -11.25
CA HIS A 95 9.18 -5.71 -12.08
C HIS A 95 8.93 -4.37 -12.78
N GLY A 96 9.94 -3.81 -13.41
CA GLY A 96 9.84 -2.56 -14.15
C GLY A 96 11.05 -2.30 -15.03
N ALA A 97 11.27 -1.05 -15.40
CA ALA A 97 12.44 -0.62 -16.16
C ALA A 97 13.75 -0.82 -15.36
N PRO A 98 14.91 -0.89 -16.02
CA PRO A 98 16.20 -1.16 -15.36
C PRO A 98 16.47 -0.27 -14.15
N ARG A 99 16.12 1.02 -14.21
CA ARG A 99 16.28 1.96 -13.11
C ARG A 99 15.44 1.58 -11.86
N MET A 100 14.31 0.88 -12.04
CA MET A 100 13.51 0.38 -10.92
C MET A 100 14.25 -0.72 -10.17
N HIS A 101 15.08 -1.51 -10.84
CA HIS A 101 15.87 -2.59 -10.25
C HIS A 101 17.04 -2.11 -9.37
N GLU A 102 17.23 -0.80 -9.25
CA GLU A 102 18.24 -0.17 -8.39
C GLU A 102 17.61 0.50 -7.15
N ARG A 103 16.28 0.51 -7.06
CA ARG A 103 15.55 1.24 -6.02
C ARG A 103 15.18 0.29 -4.87
N PRO A 104 15.72 0.48 -3.67
CA PRO A 104 15.43 -0.38 -2.53
C PRO A 104 13.94 -0.42 -2.17
N ILE A 105 13.49 -1.59 -1.69
CA ILE A 105 12.14 -1.83 -1.17
C ILE A 105 12.18 -2.73 0.08
N ASP A 106 13.33 -3.00 0.62
CA ASP A 106 13.60 -3.94 1.70
C ASP A 106 12.85 -3.63 3.00
N GLU A 107 12.75 -2.37 3.38
CA GLU A 107 11.97 -1.94 4.55
C GLU A 107 10.52 -2.46 4.48
N LEU A 108 9.90 -2.34 3.31
CA LEU A 108 8.54 -2.83 3.10
C LEU A 108 8.49 -4.36 3.08
N THR A 109 9.40 -5.01 2.34
CA THR A 109 9.37 -6.47 2.20
C THR A 109 9.62 -7.18 3.52
N ARG A 110 10.53 -6.70 4.38
CA ARG A 110 10.72 -7.21 5.74
C ARG A 110 9.45 -7.11 6.59
N ALA A 111 8.73 -5.99 6.49
CA ALA A 111 7.46 -5.83 7.18
C ALA A 111 6.40 -6.83 6.69
N LEU A 112 6.36 -7.10 5.38
CA LEU A 112 5.44 -8.06 4.77
C LEU A 112 5.81 -9.51 5.11
N GLU A 113 7.10 -9.84 5.17
CA GLU A 113 7.60 -11.15 5.61
C GLU A 113 7.23 -11.43 7.07
N ALA A 114 7.33 -10.42 7.94
CA ALA A 114 6.88 -10.52 9.33
C ALA A 114 5.36 -10.79 9.44
N LEU A 115 4.58 -10.44 8.41
CA LEU A 115 3.14 -10.70 8.29
C LEU A 115 2.81 -11.94 7.45
N GLY A 116 3.80 -12.75 7.06
CA GLY A 116 3.61 -14.06 6.44
C GLY A 116 3.73 -14.10 4.92
N THR A 117 4.04 -13.00 4.26
CA THR A 117 4.34 -13.01 2.82
C THR A 117 5.72 -13.60 2.57
N GLU A 118 5.87 -14.49 1.61
CA GLU A 118 7.19 -14.93 1.14
C GLU A 118 7.67 -13.99 0.04
N VAL A 119 8.89 -13.46 0.19
CA VAL A 119 9.51 -12.55 -0.78
C VAL A 119 10.79 -13.16 -1.33
N ARG A 120 10.96 -13.11 -2.64
CA ARG A 120 12.18 -13.55 -3.31
C ARG A 120 12.62 -12.50 -4.32
N PHE A 121 13.80 -11.94 -4.13
CA PHE A 121 14.44 -11.07 -5.12
C PHE A 121 15.08 -11.91 -6.23
N GLU A 122 14.87 -11.51 -7.50
CA GLU A 122 15.32 -12.28 -8.65
C GLU A 122 16.75 -11.93 -9.12
N GLN A 123 17.17 -10.70 -8.91
CA GLN A 123 18.46 -10.19 -9.42
C GLN A 123 19.29 -9.61 -8.27
N ARG A 124 19.00 -8.39 -7.88
CA ARG A 124 19.73 -7.68 -6.84
C ARG A 124 18.98 -7.82 -5.51
N PRO A 125 19.66 -8.13 -4.39
CA PRO A 125 19.05 -8.08 -3.07
C PRO A 125 18.37 -6.72 -2.82
N ASP A 126 17.26 -6.76 -2.11
CA ASP A 126 16.52 -5.59 -1.64
C ASP A 126 15.87 -4.71 -2.73
N CYS A 127 15.98 -5.09 -4.01
CA CYS A 127 15.44 -4.34 -5.14
C CYS A 127 14.59 -5.21 -6.07
N PRO A 128 13.58 -4.66 -6.76
CA PRO A 128 12.93 -5.37 -7.86
C PRO A 128 13.96 -5.83 -8.93
N PRO A 129 13.67 -6.86 -9.72
CA PRO A 129 12.45 -7.66 -9.75
C PRO A 129 12.33 -8.58 -8.55
N LEU A 130 11.11 -8.77 -8.06
CA LEU A 130 10.84 -9.67 -6.94
C LEU A 130 9.57 -10.48 -7.17
N LEU A 131 9.53 -11.65 -6.54
CA LEU A 131 8.36 -12.53 -6.47
C LEU A 131 7.75 -12.42 -5.08
N LEU A 132 6.43 -12.28 -5.03
CA LEU A 132 5.63 -12.39 -3.82
C LEU A 132 4.80 -13.68 -3.91
N ARG A 133 4.86 -14.50 -2.86
CA ARG A 133 3.85 -15.51 -2.58
C ARG A 133 2.97 -14.98 -1.47
N ALA A 134 1.79 -14.49 -1.86
CA ALA A 134 0.82 -13.90 -0.95
C ALA A 134 -0.18 -14.95 -0.47
N ALA A 135 -0.45 -14.94 0.82
CA ALA A 135 -1.47 -15.77 1.47
C ALA A 135 -2.35 -14.93 2.43
N GLY A 136 -2.45 -13.63 2.17
CA GLY A 136 -3.00 -12.64 3.07
C GLY A 136 -1.98 -12.14 4.09
N LEU A 137 -2.33 -11.07 4.81
CA LEU A 137 -1.54 -10.60 5.95
C LEU A 137 -2.00 -11.31 7.21
N ASP A 138 -1.06 -11.84 7.99
CA ASP A 138 -1.33 -12.52 9.25
C ASP A 138 -0.79 -11.72 10.45
N PRO A 139 -1.62 -10.85 11.07
CA PRO A 139 -1.21 -10.08 12.24
C PRO A 139 -0.80 -10.95 13.44
N ALA A 140 -1.31 -12.19 13.55
CA ALA A 140 -1.02 -13.05 14.68
C ALA A 140 0.47 -13.43 14.75
N ARG A 141 1.17 -13.50 13.62
CA ARG A 141 2.61 -13.79 13.55
C ARG A 141 3.47 -12.77 14.29
N ASN A 142 2.97 -11.54 14.42
CA ASN A 142 3.74 -10.43 14.97
C ASN A 142 2.98 -9.67 16.08
N GLY A 143 2.10 -10.36 16.79
CA GLY A 143 1.31 -9.79 17.89
C GLY A 143 0.42 -8.62 17.47
N GLY A 144 -0.01 -8.57 16.21
CA GLY A 144 -0.85 -7.51 15.66
C GLY A 144 -0.10 -6.19 15.40
N ARG A 145 1.23 -6.17 15.46
CA ARG A 145 2.02 -4.94 15.36
C ARG A 145 3.20 -5.12 14.41
N VAL A 146 3.39 -4.16 13.52
CA VAL A 146 4.53 -4.10 12.60
C VAL A 146 5.19 -2.74 12.71
N ARG A 147 6.51 -2.71 12.83
CA ARG A 147 7.30 -1.49 12.84
C ARG A 147 7.95 -1.28 11.48
N LEU A 148 7.78 -0.08 10.90
CA LEU A 148 8.23 0.26 9.57
C LEU A 148 8.90 1.63 9.56
N GLY A 149 10.12 1.71 9.03
CA GLY A 149 10.86 2.95 8.89
C GLY A 149 10.30 3.85 7.78
N MET A 150 10.48 5.15 7.96
CA MET A 150 10.18 6.15 6.95
C MET A 150 11.43 6.98 6.56
N ASP A 151 12.61 6.48 6.87
CA ASP A 151 13.87 7.19 6.63
C ASP A 151 14.11 7.44 5.13
N ALA A 152 13.75 6.48 4.30
CA ALA A 152 13.91 6.54 2.85
C ALA A 152 12.64 7.00 2.12
N SER A 153 11.46 6.59 2.58
CA SER A 153 10.21 6.89 1.88
C SER A 153 8.96 6.67 2.73
N SER A 154 8.06 7.65 2.73
CA SER A 154 6.70 7.50 3.30
C SER A 154 5.79 6.54 2.51
N GLN A 155 6.19 6.15 1.31
CA GLN A 155 5.39 5.26 0.46
C GLN A 155 5.30 3.85 1.00
N TYR A 156 6.32 3.38 1.72
CA TYR A 156 6.28 2.08 2.41
C TYR A 156 5.17 2.05 3.46
N PHE A 157 5.14 3.07 4.30
CA PHE A 157 4.13 3.23 5.34
C PHE A 157 2.74 3.38 4.74
N SER A 158 2.59 4.23 3.72
CA SER A 158 1.34 4.42 2.98
C SER A 158 0.83 3.12 2.32
N GLY A 159 1.72 2.33 1.73
CA GLY A 159 1.38 1.04 1.13
C GLY A 159 0.82 0.06 2.16
N LEU A 160 1.49 -0.07 3.29
CA LEU A 160 1.04 -0.95 4.37
C LEU A 160 -0.27 -0.48 5.00
N LEU A 161 -0.49 0.84 5.14
CA LEU A 161 -1.77 1.39 5.60
C LEU A 161 -2.93 1.06 4.65
N LEU A 162 -2.70 1.08 3.33
CA LEU A 162 -3.71 0.69 2.34
C LEU A 162 -4.00 -0.82 2.37
N ALA A 163 -3.02 -1.64 2.71
CA ALA A 163 -3.15 -3.09 2.82
C ALA A 163 -3.73 -3.55 4.16
N ALA A 164 -3.49 -2.83 5.24
CA ALA A 164 -3.89 -3.21 6.60
C ALA A 164 -5.38 -3.52 6.78
N PRO A 165 -6.35 -2.81 6.14
CA PRO A 165 -7.76 -3.14 6.24
C PRO A 165 -8.14 -4.52 5.67
N LEU A 166 -7.27 -5.15 4.87
CA LEU A 166 -7.49 -6.48 4.29
C LEU A 166 -7.07 -7.60 5.24
N ALA A 167 -6.38 -7.29 6.33
CA ALA A 167 -5.97 -8.26 7.32
C ALA A 167 -7.19 -8.80 8.09
N PRO A 168 -7.17 -10.09 8.51
CA PRO A 168 -8.29 -10.71 9.22
C PRO A 168 -8.48 -10.21 10.66
N ALA A 169 -7.51 -9.46 11.17
CA ALA A 169 -7.54 -8.86 12.51
C ALA A 169 -6.87 -7.46 12.48
N PRO A 170 -7.13 -6.60 13.47
CA PRO A 170 -6.51 -5.30 13.55
C PRO A 170 -4.98 -5.36 13.46
N LEU A 171 -4.41 -4.53 12.61
CA LEU A 171 -2.97 -4.40 12.44
C LEU A 171 -2.52 -2.99 12.86
N CYS A 172 -1.62 -2.93 13.82
CA CYS A 172 -0.96 -1.70 14.23
C CYS A 172 0.31 -1.50 13.39
N VAL A 173 0.37 -0.39 12.66
CA VAL A 173 1.57 0.01 11.91
C VAL A 173 2.28 1.10 12.70
N GLU A 174 3.41 0.75 13.31
CA GLU A 174 4.21 1.64 14.13
C GLU A 174 5.29 2.32 13.31
N LEU A 175 5.44 3.63 13.48
CA LEU A 175 6.52 4.38 12.86
C LEU A 175 7.85 3.97 13.50
N GLY A 176 8.78 3.53 12.67
CA GLY A 176 10.16 3.21 13.02
C GLY A 176 11.16 4.17 12.37
N GLY A 177 12.46 3.82 12.52
CA GLY A 177 13.54 4.60 11.91
C GLY A 177 13.96 5.82 12.73
N GLN A 178 14.77 6.67 12.13
CA GLN A 178 15.31 7.89 12.77
C GLN A 178 14.64 9.16 12.25
N LYS A 179 13.97 9.08 11.10
CA LYS A 179 13.31 10.21 10.44
C LYS A 179 11.95 9.80 9.92
N ALA A 180 11.03 10.73 9.91
CA ALA A 180 9.74 10.59 9.24
C ALA A 180 9.70 11.54 8.04
N VAL A 181 10.22 11.10 6.90
CA VAL A 181 10.23 11.91 5.68
C VAL A 181 8.85 11.95 5.04
N SER A 182 8.49 13.11 4.51
CA SER A 182 7.27 13.27 3.71
C SER A 182 5.97 12.85 4.41
N TRP A 183 5.85 13.12 5.71
CA TRP A 183 4.66 12.83 6.52
C TRP A 183 3.33 13.26 5.89
N PRO A 184 3.21 14.43 5.19
CA PRO A 184 1.96 14.82 4.56
C PRO A 184 1.37 13.79 3.61
N TYR A 185 2.19 12.94 2.98
CA TYR A 185 1.70 11.85 2.12
C TYR A 185 1.06 10.70 2.90
N VAL A 186 1.44 10.49 4.14
CA VAL A 186 0.73 9.59 5.06
C VAL A 186 -0.65 10.17 5.37
N GLY A 187 -0.74 11.46 5.66
CA GLY A 187 -2.00 12.16 5.84
C GLY A 187 -2.96 11.98 4.66
N LEU A 188 -2.46 12.07 3.41
CA LEU A 188 -3.27 11.77 2.22
C LEU A 188 -3.78 10.31 2.18
N THR A 189 -3.02 9.37 2.73
CA THR A 189 -3.46 7.97 2.83
C THR A 189 -4.55 7.82 3.87
N LEU A 190 -4.42 8.45 5.03
CA LEU A 190 -5.43 8.43 6.08
C LEU A 190 -6.75 9.07 5.61
N HIS A 191 -6.70 10.18 4.88
CA HIS A 191 -7.89 10.77 4.23
C HIS A 191 -8.56 9.79 3.28
N CYS A 192 -7.77 9.14 2.41
CA CYS A 192 -8.31 8.15 1.49
C CYS A 192 -9.02 7.00 2.24
N LEU A 193 -8.42 6.49 3.32
CA LEU A 193 -9.04 5.45 4.14
C LEU A 193 -10.36 5.90 4.76
N GLU A 194 -10.43 7.13 5.27
CA GLU A 194 -11.69 7.71 5.81
C GLU A 194 -12.77 7.81 4.73
N ASP A 195 -12.43 8.30 3.53
CA ASP A 195 -13.38 8.44 2.42
C ASP A 195 -13.95 7.09 1.97
N PHE A 196 -13.18 6.00 2.11
CA PHE A 196 -13.66 4.64 1.91
C PHE A 196 -14.30 4.00 3.14
N GLY A 197 -14.57 4.77 4.20
CA GLY A 197 -15.25 4.31 5.41
C GLY A 197 -14.41 3.38 6.30
N ILE A 198 -13.11 3.31 6.11
CA ILE A 198 -12.21 2.51 6.94
C ILE A 198 -11.99 3.23 8.27
N ARG A 199 -12.34 2.54 9.36
CA ARG A 199 -12.09 3.05 10.72
C ARG A 199 -10.69 2.68 11.17
N PHE A 200 -9.96 3.68 11.66
CA PHE A 200 -8.63 3.52 12.23
C PHE A 200 -8.46 4.46 13.43
N ARG A 201 -7.45 4.19 14.24
CA ARG A 201 -7.05 5.02 15.38
C ARG A 201 -5.58 5.40 15.20
N VAL A 202 -5.26 6.64 15.47
CA VAL A 202 -3.89 7.12 15.52
C VAL A 202 -3.49 7.36 16.96
N GLU A 203 -2.34 6.84 17.32
CA GLU A 203 -1.76 6.99 18.65
C GLU A 203 -0.42 7.70 18.53
N THR A 204 -0.11 8.52 19.52
CA THR A 204 1.18 9.19 19.68
C THR A 204 1.72 8.90 21.08
N ARG A 205 3.02 9.11 21.28
CA ARG A 205 3.63 9.08 22.61
C ARG A 205 4.74 10.12 22.69
N GLU A 206 4.95 10.68 23.87
CA GLU A 206 6.18 11.37 24.20
C GLU A 206 7.33 10.35 24.39
N PRO A 207 8.59 10.73 24.17
CA PRO A 207 9.72 9.85 24.35
C PRO A 207 9.72 9.15 25.72
N GLY A 208 9.68 7.81 25.72
CA GLY A 208 9.59 7.00 26.95
C GLY A 208 8.23 6.98 27.65
N GLY A 209 7.24 7.68 27.13
CA GLY A 209 5.88 7.72 27.68
C GLY A 209 4.96 6.61 27.14
N PRO A 210 3.73 6.52 27.67
CA PRO A 210 2.71 5.61 27.18
C PRO A 210 2.14 6.10 25.84
N TRP A 211 1.63 5.17 25.03
CA TRP A 211 0.84 5.50 23.86
C TRP A 211 -0.48 6.15 24.22
N GLN A 212 -0.85 7.22 23.55
CA GLN A 212 -2.08 7.97 23.75
C GLN A 212 -2.82 8.11 22.43
N ALA A 213 -4.10 7.72 22.43
CA ALA A 213 -4.95 7.88 21.26
C ALA A 213 -5.22 9.38 21.01
N LEU A 214 -5.06 9.79 19.76
CA LEU A 214 -5.56 11.10 19.33
C LEU A 214 -7.09 11.07 19.25
N PRO A 215 -7.76 12.20 19.52
CA PRO A 215 -9.19 12.33 19.27
C PRO A 215 -9.47 12.12 17.77
N ASP A 216 -10.71 11.75 17.44
CA ASP A 216 -11.14 11.54 16.06
C ASP A 216 -10.77 12.74 15.17
N GLY A 217 -10.10 12.44 14.08
CA GLY A 217 -9.58 13.47 13.17
C GLY A 217 -8.39 14.27 13.68
N GLY A 218 -7.93 14.07 14.92
CA GLY A 218 -6.78 14.77 15.50
C GLY A 218 -5.49 14.60 14.73
N TRP A 219 -5.34 13.50 14.00
CA TRP A 219 -4.21 13.23 13.12
C TRP A 219 -4.04 14.30 12.00
N ARG A 220 -5.09 15.05 11.65
CA ARG A 220 -5.02 16.13 10.65
C ARG A 220 -4.16 17.31 11.10
N ALA A 221 -3.98 17.47 12.41
CA ALA A 221 -3.12 18.49 12.98
C ALA A 221 -1.64 18.10 12.98
N LEU A 222 -1.32 16.82 12.76
CA LEU A 222 0.07 16.37 12.70
C LEU A 222 0.76 16.95 11.48
N ARG A 223 1.80 17.76 11.71
CA ARG A 223 2.60 18.39 10.64
C ARG A 223 3.86 17.61 10.35
N THR A 224 4.41 16.99 11.38
CA THR A 224 5.60 16.14 11.32
C THR A 224 5.39 14.99 12.29
N ALA A 225 5.94 13.83 11.95
CA ALA A 225 6.07 12.74 12.90
C ALA A 225 7.55 12.53 13.21
N ARG A 226 7.85 12.23 14.46
CA ARG A 226 9.17 11.80 14.90
C ARG A 226 9.08 10.34 15.33
N PRO A 227 10.05 9.50 15.01
CA PRO A 227 10.03 8.08 15.37
C PRO A 227 10.04 7.82 16.88
N ASP A 228 10.54 8.77 17.66
CA ASP A 228 10.73 8.74 19.09
C ASP A 228 9.65 9.51 19.89
N GLY A 229 8.67 10.08 19.20
CA GLY A 229 7.61 10.86 19.86
C GLY A 229 6.43 11.19 19.00
#